data_66ba317569b15604d945ecce8d8b4ee8
#
_entry.id   66ba317569b15604d945ecce8d8b4ee8
#
_cell.length_a   1.000
_cell.length_b   1.000
_cell.length_c   1.000
_cell.angle_alpha   90.00
_cell.angle_beta   90.00
_cell.angle_gamma   90.00
#
_symmetry.space_group_name_H-M   'P 1'
#
loop_
_entity.id
_entity.type
_entity.pdbx_description
1 polymer ?
#
loop_
_entity_poly.entity_id
_entity_poly.type
_entity_poly.pdbx_seq_one_letter_code
_entity_poly.pdbx_strand_id
1 'polypeptide(L)'
;AYYRVENSYTSLDPSNMKETTRHRLQMALRLCQSVSARSPAFGCFGMHEWAMVYQGDTENEVRHAERLPLRLSQAATDAFVRSRPIKCSHFDAFRFFSPDAKDFNRSQPSKDARLDNEQCGCLHTNMDLYKLATQCMPWVGSELLWVCFEYALTARQLDMQASPYDCTPLG
;
A
#
# COMPACT_ATOMS: atom_id res chain seq x y z
N ALA A 1 10.71 -23.58 18.54
CA ALA A 1 10.64 -22.24 19.18
C ALA A 1 11.67 -21.33 18.52
N TYR A 2 11.35 -20.04 18.39
CA TYR A 2 12.28 -19.03 17.81
C TYR A 2 13.27 -18.49 18.84
N TYR A 3 13.14 -18.92 20.09
CA TYR A 3 13.91 -18.40 21.22
C TYR A 3 14.77 -19.49 21.84
N ARG A 4 15.95 -19.11 22.32
CA ARG A 4 16.79 -19.89 23.20
C ARG A 4 16.93 -19.16 24.54
N VAL A 5 17.10 -19.92 25.61
CA VAL A 5 17.34 -19.43 26.95
C VAL A 5 18.75 -19.80 27.37
N GLU A 6 19.55 -18.82 27.71
CA GLU A 6 20.91 -18.97 28.23
C GLU A 6 21.07 -18.11 29.49
N ASN A 7 21.44 -18.73 30.62
CA ASN A 7 21.78 -18.02 31.86
C ASN A 7 20.79 -16.88 32.24
N SER A 8 19.49 -17.14 32.24
CA SER A 8 18.43 -16.17 32.56
C SER A 8 18.10 -15.14 31.45
N TYR A 9 18.73 -15.21 30.29
CA TYR A 9 18.40 -14.37 29.15
C TYR A 9 17.64 -15.18 28.09
N THR A 10 16.64 -14.55 27.49
CA THR A 10 15.91 -15.11 26.36
C THR A 10 16.25 -14.30 25.10
N SER A 11 16.80 -14.94 24.09
CA SER A 11 17.17 -14.32 22.83
C SER A 11 16.56 -15.04 21.65
N LEU A 12 16.43 -14.33 20.53
CA LEU A 12 16.09 -14.97 19.27
C LEU A 12 17.23 -15.89 18.81
N ASP A 13 16.87 -17.07 18.35
CA ASP A 13 17.82 -18.04 17.83
C ASP A 13 17.71 -18.14 16.31
N PRO A 14 18.64 -17.52 15.56
CA PRO A 14 18.62 -17.57 14.10
C PRO A 14 18.77 -18.99 13.51
N SER A 15 19.35 -19.94 14.26
CA SER A 15 19.50 -21.33 13.81
C SER A 15 18.14 -22.03 13.70
N ASN A 16 17.16 -21.59 14.48
CA ASN A 16 15.77 -22.07 14.47
C ASN A 16 14.85 -21.30 13.51
N MET A 17 15.40 -20.39 12.70
CA MET A 17 14.61 -19.66 11.71
C MET A 17 14.16 -20.59 10.58
N LYS A 18 12.84 -20.67 10.37
CA LYS A 18 12.29 -21.44 9.25
C LYS A 18 12.74 -20.83 7.91
N GLU A 19 12.97 -21.67 6.92
CA GLU A 19 13.39 -21.23 5.58
C GLU A 19 12.36 -20.28 4.93
N THR A 20 11.07 -20.52 5.12
CA THR A 20 10.00 -19.62 4.66
C THR A 20 10.10 -18.24 5.29
N THR A 21 10.51 -18.14 6.55
CA THR A 21 10.74 -16.86 7.24
C THR A 21 11.97 -16.16 6.70
N ARG A 22 13.07 -16.91 6.51
CA ARG A 22 14.31 -16.39 5.90
C ARG A 22 14.04 -15.81 4.51
N HIS A 23 13.34 -16.55 3.68
CA HIS A 23 12.96 -16.08 2.34
C HIS A 23 12.13 -14.80 2.40
N ARG A 24 11.16 -14.72 3.31
CA ARG A 24 10.33 -13.53 3.50
C ARG A 24 11.15 -12.29 3.90
N LEU A 25 12.07 -12.46 4.85
CA LEU A 25 12.98 -11.38 5.25
C LEU A 25 13.86 -10.91 4.09
N GLN A 26 14.40 -11.85 3.31
CA GLN A 26 15.20 -11.52 2.13
C GLN A 26 14.39 -10.76 1.07
N MET A 27 13.14 -11.16 0.83
CA MET A 27 12.27 -10.48 -0.12
C MET A 27 11.89 -9.09 0.37
N ALA A 28 11.58 -8.93 1.67
CA ALA A 28 11.32 -7.61 2.26
C ALA A 28 12.53 -6.69 2.13
N LEU A 29 13.74 -7.19 2.44
CA LEU A 29 14.98 -6.44 2.28
C LEU A 29 15.21 -6.01 0.83
N ARG A 30 15.08 -6.91 -0.13
CA ARG A 30 15.22 -6.61 -1.56
C ARG A 30 14.24 -5.53 -2.01
N LEU A 31 12.97 -5.64 -1.58
CA LEU A 31 11.95 -4.65 -1.91
C LEU A 31 12.31 -3.27 -1.34
N CYS A 32 12.69 -3.19 -0.06
CA CYS A 32 13.10 -1.94 0.56
C CYS A 32 14.32 -1.31 -0.14
N GLN A 33 15.32 -2.12 -0.49
CA GLN A 33 16.51 -1.66 -1.23
C GLN A 33 16.13 -1.13 -2.61
N SER A 34 15.28 -1.85 -3.34
CA SER A 34 14.82 -1.46 -4.68
C SER A 34 14.01 -0.17 -4.65
N VAL A 35 13.10 -0.05 -3.67
CA VAL A 35 12.29 1.16 -3.46
C VAL A 35 13.16 2.37 -3.12
N SER A 36 14.14 2.21 -2.22
CA SER A 36 15.03 3.28 -1.79
C SER A 36 15.99 3.75 -2.90
N ALA A 37 16.35 2.86 -3.82
CA ALA A 37 17.24 3.18 -4.93
C ALA A 37 16.55 3.96 -6.06
N ARG A 38 15.21 3.99 -6.10
CA ARG A 38 14.46 4.70 -7.14
C ARG A 38 14.17 6.13 -6.76
N SER A 39 14.24 7.00 -7.78
CA SER A 39 13.74 8.36 -7.67
C SER A 39 12.25 8.37 -7.32
N PRO A 40 11.80 9.20 -6.38
CA PRO A 40 10.38 9.27 -6.02
C PRO A 40 9.53 9.80 -7.17
N ALA A 41 8.35 9.22 -7.37
CA ALA A 41 7.35 9.67 -8.32
C ALA A 41 6.03 9.94 -7.61
N PHE A 42 5.62 11.21 -7.58
CA PHE A 42 4.42 11.66 -6.85
C PHE A 42 3.17 11.77 -7.75
N GLY A 43 3.26 11.29 -8.98
CA GLY A 43 2.21 11.49 -9.99
C GLY A 43 0.91 10.72 -9.75
N CYS A 44 0.86 9.79 -8.79
CA CYS A 44 -0.37 9.08 -8.45
C CYS A 44 -1.18 9.79 -7.37
N PHE A 45 -0.57 10.42 -6.42
CA PHE A 45 -1.13 11.11 -5.24
C PHE A 45 -2.67 11.00 -5.10
N GLY A 46 -3.15 9.88 -4.52
CA GLY A 46 -4.59 9.62 -4.32
C GLY A 46 -5.39 9.20 -5.56
N MET A 47 -4.91 9.40 -6.79
CA MET A 47 -5.65 9.06 -8.01
C MET A 47 -6.02 7.58 -8.13
N HIS A 48 -5.31 6.69 -7.46
CA HIS A 48 -5.66 5.27 -7.40
C HIS A 48 -7.01 5.04 -6.68
N GLU A 49 -7.33 5.83 -5.63
CA GLU A 49 -8.63 5.75 -4.95
C GLU A 49 -9.78 6.22 -5.88
N TRP A 50 -9.53 7.28 -6.67
CA TRP A 50 -10.51 7.75 -7.67
C TRP A 50 -10.74 6.73 -8.78
N ALA A 51 -9.69 6.03 -9.21
CA ALA A 51 -9.80 4.98 -10.20
C ALA A 51 -10.60 3.74 -9.73
N MET A 52 -10.63 3.50 -8.42
CA MET A 52 -11.42 2.41 -7.84
C MET A 52 -12.94 2.65 -7.89
N VAL A 53 -13.35 3.92 -7.89
CA VAL A 53 -14.78 4.31 -7.89
C VAL A 53 -15.25 4.81 -9.25
N TYR A 54 -14.42 4.75 -10.27
CA TYR A 54 -14.78 5.12 -11.64
C TYR A 54 -15.90 4.23 -12.18
N GLN A 55 -16.97 4.84 -12.73
CA GLN A 55 -18.17 4.16 -13.22
C GLN A 55 -18.84 3.22 -12.19
N GLY A 56 -18.89 3.67 -10.94
CA GLY A 56 -19.37 2.85 -9.81
C GLY A 56 -20.87 2.52 -9.80
N ASP A 57 -21.68 3.12 -10.69
CA ASP A 57 -23.13 2.90 -10.76
C ASP A 57 -23.53 1.62 -11.50
N THR A 58 -22.59 0.93 -12.11
CA THR A 58 -22.87 -0.33 -12.80
C THR A 58 -22.39 -1.48 -11.93
N GLU A 59 -23.29 -2.38 -11.53
CA GLU A 59 -23.13 -3.71 -10.90
C GLU A 59 -21.80 -4.11 -10.19
N ASN A 60 -20.77 -3.27 -10.32
CA ASN A 60 -19.49 -3.42 -9.64
C ASN A 60 -19.54 -2.64 -8.33
N GLU A 61 -19.51 -3.36 -7.22
CA GLU A 61 -19.42 -2.84 -5.86
C GLU A 61 -18.38 -1.71 -5.78
N VAL A 62 -18.84 -0.47 -5.65
CA VAL A 62 -17.98 0.65 -5.27
C VAL A 62 -17.40 0.32 -3.91
N ARG A 63 -16.10 0.06 -3.85
CA ARG A 63 -15.44 -0.26 -2.59
C ARG A 63 -15.65 0.88 -1.59
N HIS A 64 -16.09 0.51 -0.41
CA HIS A 64 -16.36 1.43 0.70
C HIS A 64 -17.57 2.37 0.54
N ALA A 65 -18.37 2.30 -0.53
CA ALA A 65 -19.59 3.10 -0.70
C ALA A 65 -20.58 2.96 0.46
N GLU A 66 -20.59 1.81 1.12
CA GLU A 66 -21.42 1.57 2.32
C GLU A 66 -20.97 2.38 3.55
N ARG A 67 -19.74 2.90 3.55
CA ARG A 67 -19.14 3.55 4.72
C ARG A 67 -18.97 5.05 4.58
N LEU A 68 -18.62 5.52 3.40
CA LEU A 68 -18.32 6.92 3.14
C LEU A 68 -18.91 7.35 1.79
N PRO A 69 -19.70 8.45 1.73
CA PRO A 69 -20.17 8.99 0.48
C PRO A 69 -19.03 9.57 -0.35
N LEU A 70 -19.25 9.68 -1.65
CA LEU A 70 -18.32 10.40 -2.53
C LEU A 70 -18.48 11.91 -2.34
N ARG A 71 -17.38 12.66 -2.47
CA ARG A 71 -17.36 14.14 -2.44
C ARG A 71 -18.07 14.76 -3.63
N LEU A 72 -18.08 14.05 -4.76
CA LEU A 72 -18.67 14.49 -6.02
C LEU A 72 -19.77 13.51 -6.44
N SER A 73 -20.67 13.96 -7.29
CA SER A 73 -21.59 13.05 -7.98
C SER A 73 -20.79 12.04 -8.83
N GLN A 74 -21.37 10.88 -9.12
CA GLN A 74 -20.69 9.86 -9.93
C GLN A 74 -20.25 10.43 -11.29
N ALA A 75 -21.11 11.16 -11.98
CA ALA A 75 -20.79 11.78 -13.27
C ALA A 75 -19.60 12.75 -13.18
N ALA A 76 -19.50 13.54 -12.09
CA ALA A 76 -18.39 14.45 -11.86
C ALA A 76 -17.11 13.69 -11.49
N THR A 77 -17.22 12.61 -10.72
CA THR A 77 -16.12 11.69 -10.38
C THR A 77 -15.54 11.09 -11.66
N ASP A 78 -16.39 10.57 -12.53
CA ASP A 78 -15.97 9.96 -13.79
C ASP A 78 -15.30 10.98 -14.73
N ALA A 79 -15.86 12.18 -14.82
CA ALA A 79 -15.27 13.26 -15.60
C ALA A 79 -13.88 13.64 -15.05
N PHE A 80 -13.73 13.70 -13.72
CA PHE A 80 -12.47 14.00 -13.07
C PHE A 80 -11.42 12.92 -13.37
N VAL A 81 -11.76 11.63 -13.22
CA VAL A 81 -10.86 10.51 -13.51
C VAL A 81 -10.38 10.56 -14.96
N ARG A 82 -11.30 10.75 -15.92
CA ARG A 82 -10.93 10.87 -17.35
C ARG A 82 -10.03 12.06 -17.67
N SER A 83 -10.13 13.13 -16.90
CA SER A 83 -9.34 14.36 -17.12
C SER A 83 -7.91 14.30 -16.59
N ARG A 84 -7.54 13.28 -15.84
CA ARG A 84 -6.26 13.18 -15.13
C ARG A 84 -5.45 11.97 -15.57
N PRO A 85 -4.13 12.14 -15.79
CA PRO A 85 -3.27 10.99 -15.99
C PRO A 85 -3.12 10.20 -14.68
N ILE A 86 -3.37 8.90 -14.71
CA ILE A 86 -3.13 8.02 -13.56
C ILE A 86 -1.74 7.41 -13.71
N LYS A 87 -0.94 7.47 -12.65
CA LYS A 87 0.45 7.00 -12.63
C LYS A 87 0.72 6.10 -11.42
N CYS A 88 -0.22 5.20 -11.14
CA CYS A 88 -0.08 4.24 -10.06
C CYS A 88 1.00 3.19 -10.41
N SER A 89 1.97 3.00 -9.51
CA SER A 89 3.03 2.01 -9.63
C SER A 89 2.87 0.83 -8.67
N HIS A 90 1.86 0.85 -7.80
CA HIS A 90 1.66 -0.13 -6.75
C HIS A 90 0.62 -1.17 -7.15
N PHE A 91 1.01 -2.46 -7.20
CA PHE A 91 0.12 -3.54 -7.64
C PHE A 91 -1.11 -3.70 -6.75
N ASP A 92 -0.94 -3.70 -5.42
CA ASP A 92 -2.05 -3.92 -4.48
C ASP A 92 -3.09 -2.79 -4.50
N ALA A 93 -2.74 -1.58 -4.97
CA ALA A 93 -3.70 -0.53 -5.27
C ALA A 93 -4.32 -0.70 -6.66
N PHE A 94 -3.48 -0.88 -7.70
CA PHE A 94 -3.90 -0.99 -9.09
C PHE A 94 -4.89 -2.14 -9.35
N ARG A 95 -4.71 -3.29 -8.70
CA ARG A 95 -5.61 -4.44 -8.89
C ARG A 95 -7.07 -4.17 -8.52
N PHE A 96 -7.32 -3.10 -7.76
CA PHE A 96 -8.66 -2.69 -7.33
C PHE A 96 -9.29 -1.59 -8.20
N PHE A 97 -8.58 -1.10 -9.21
CA PHE A 97 -9.19 -0.18 -10.18
C PHE A 97 -10.43 -0.81 -10.80
N SER A 98 -11.44 0.00 -11.08
CA SER A 98 -12.53 -0.45 -11.92
C SER A 98 -11.97 -0.95 -13.25
N PRO A 99 -12.62 -1.93 -13.91
CA PRO A 99 -12.12 -2.51 -15.15
C PRO A 99 -11.74 -1.44 -16.18
N ASP A 100 -12.62 -0.46 -16.39
CA ASP A 100 -12.46 0.60 -17.39
C ASP A 100 -11.43 1.69 -16.99
N ALA A 101 -11.11 1.81 -15.70
CA ALA A 101 -10.07 2.73 -15.22
C ALA A 101 -8.65 2.18 -15.38
N LYS A 102 -8.47 0.88 -15.56
CA LYS A 102 -7.14 0.26 -15.71
C LYS A 102 -6.37 0.80 -16.90
N ASP A 103 -7.06 1.04 -18.01
CA ASP A 103 -6.45 1.54 -19.25
C ASP A 103 -6.02 3.01 -19.12
N PHE A 104 -6.52 3.77 -18.15
CA PHE A 104 -6.06 5.11 -17.87
C PHE A 104 -4.74 5.15 -17.11
N ASN A 105 -4.33 4.04 -16.50
CA ASN A 105 -3.06 4.01 -15.80
C ASN A 105 -1.89 3.89 -16.80
N ARG A 106 -0.89 4.75 -16.63
CA ARG A 106 0.27 4.82 -17.53
C ARG A 106 1.07 3.51 -17.57
N SER A 107 1.03 2.72 -16.52
CA SER A 107 1.71 1.44 -16.38
C SER A 107 0.74 0.36 -15.94
N GLN A 108 1.10 -0.90 -16.12
CA GLN A 108 0.30 -2.05 -15.70
C GLN A 108 1.06 -2.82 -14.59
N PRO A 109 1.04 -2.32 -13.32
CA PRO A 109 1.76 -2.97 -12.25
C PRO A 109 1.27 -4.40 -12.04
N SER A 110 2.20 -5.33 -11.85
CA SER A 110 1.90 -6.73 -11.56
C SER A 110 2.55 -7.16 -10.24
N LYS A 111 2.05 -8.24 -9.68
CA LYS A 111 2.58 -8.81 -8.43
C LYS A 111 4.06 -9.19 -8.57
N ASP A 112 4.44 -9.73 -9.71
CA ASP A 112 5.81 -10.23 -9.95
C ASP A 112 6.79 -9.09 -10.26
N ALA A 113 6.29 -7.95 -10.75
CA ALA A 113 7.09 -6.76 -11.07
C ALA A 113 7.16 -5.73 -9.93
N ARG A 114 6.83 -6.09 -8.68
CA ARG A 114 6.88 -5.15 -7.54
C ARG A 114 8.27 -4.54 -7.36
N LEU A 115 9.33 -5.37 -7.48
CA LEU A 115 10.71 -4.91 -7.37
C LEU A 115 11.07 -3.86 -8.43
N ASP A 116 10.38 -3.86 -9.57
CA ASP A 116 10.65 -2.95 -10.69
C ASP A 116 9.74 -1.71 -10.69
N ASN A 117 8.57 -1.80 -10.10
CA ASN A 117 7.54 -0.76 -10.17
C ASN A 117 7.41 0.08 -8.91
N GLU A 118 7.55 -0.52 -7.71
CA GLU A 118 7.32 0.20 -6.46
C GLU A 118 8.45 1.21 -6.19
N GLN A 119 8.10 2.37 -5.63
CA GLN A 119 9.01 3.47 -5.40
C GLN A 119 8.58 4.31 -4.18
N CYS A 120 9.51 5.05 -3.59
CA CYS A 120 9.34 5.70 -2.29
C CYS A 120 8.37 6.89 -2.25
N GLY A 121 7.98 7.46 -3.41
CA GLY A 121 6.95 8.51 -3.49
C GLY A 121 5.51 7.97 -3.48
N CYS A 122 5.30 6.66 -3.43
CA CYS A 122 3.99 6.03 -3.41
C CYS A 122 3.47 5.89 -1.97
N LEU A 123 2.27 6.40 -1.67
CA LEU A 123 1.65 6.28 -0.35
C LEU A 123 1.46 4.82 0.06
N HIS A 124 0.99 3.96 -0.85
CA HIS A 124 0.79 2.54 -0.56
C HIS A 124 2.10 1.80 -0.28
N THR A 125 3.17 2.09 -1.04
CA THR A 125 4.50 1.51 -0.76
C THR A 125 4.97 1.88 0.65
N ASN A 126 4.70 3.11 1.08
CA ASN A 126 5.04 3.57 2.43
C ASN A 126 4.16 2.91 3.52
N MET A 127 2.87 2.75 3.28
CA MET A 127 1.99 2.01 4.19
C MET A 127 2.36 0.52 4.29
N ASP A 128 2.83 -0.09 3.19
CA ASP A 128 3.28 -1.49 3.16
C ASP A 128 4.50 -1.75 4.06
N LEU A 129 5.26 -0.73 4.47
CA LEU A 129 6.35 -0.90 5.46
C LEU A 129 5.84 -1.50 6.77
N TYR A 130 4.68 -1.06 7.26
CA TYR A 130 4.04 -1.65 8.43
C TYR A 130 3.67 -3.12 8.21
N LYS A 131 3.09 -3.45 7.07
CA LYS A 131 2.75 -4.83 6.68
C LYS A 131 4.00 -5.71 6.59
N LEU A 132 5.08 -5.22 5.99
CA LEU A 132 6.35 -5.93 5.90
C LEU A 132 6.95 -6.15 7.29
N ALA A 133 7.00 -5.13 8.14
CA ALA A 133 7.50 -5.23 9.50
C ALA A 133 6.69 -6.27 10.31
N THR A 134 5.35 -6.22 10.24
CA THR A 134 4.47 -7.22 10.88
C THR A 134 4.78 -8.64 10.43
N GLN A 135 4.97 -8.86 9.13
CA GLN A 135 5.28 -10.17 8.56
C GLN A 135 6.67 -10.68 8.92
N CYS A 136 7.57 -9.78 9.28
CA CYS A 136 8.94 -10.09 9.69
C CYS A 136 9.13 -10.25 11.21
N MET A 137 8.07 -10.07 12.00
CA MET A 137 8.14 -10.32 13.44
C MET A 137 8.43 -11.80 13.75
N PRO A 138 9.18 -12.08 14.82
CA PRO A 138 9.79 -11.18 15.79
C PRO A 138 11.20 -10.66 15.40
N TRP A 139 11.65 -10.90 14.18
CA TRP A 139 13.04 -10.69 13.72
C TRP A 139 13.43 -9.23 13.54
N VAL A 140 12.46 -8.34 13.34
CA VAL A 140 12.70 -6.90 13.14
C VAL A 140 12.51 -6.05 14.40
N GLY A 141 11.97 -6.63 15.46
CA GLY A 141 11.74 -5.93 16.73
C GLY A 141 10.50 -5.01 16.74
N SER A 142 9.99 -4.77 17.94
CA SER A 142 8.77 -3.99 18.15
C SER A 142 8.95 -2.50 17.91
N GLU A 143 10.13 -1.95 18.15
CA GLU A 143 10.43 -0.53 17.92
C GLU A 143 10.29 -0.17 16.44
N LEU A 144 10.89 -0.97 15.53
CA LEU A 144 10.76 -0.74 14.11
C LEU A 144 9.31 -0.93 13.65
N LEU A 145 8.60 -1.94 14.19
CA LEU A 145 7.20 -2.16 13.90
C LEU A 145 6.36 -0.94 14.28
N TRP A 146 6.62 -0.34 15.45
CA TRP A 146 5.91 0.84 15.93
C TRP A 146 6.14 2.06 15.02
N VAL A 147 7.39 2.35 14.68
CA VAL A 147 7.73 3.44 13.75
C VAL A 147 7.03 3.26 12.39
N CYS A 148 7.03 2.04 11.85
CA CYS A 148 6.33 1.73 10.60
C CYS A 148 4.81 1.94 10.73
N PHE A 149 4.23 1.62 11.88
CA PHE A 149 2.80 1.82 12.14
C PHE A 149 2.43 3.30 12.17
N GLU A 150 3.14 4.13 12.94
CA GLU A 150 2.89 5.58 13.00
C GLU A 150 3.04 6.24 11.64
N TYR A 151 4.05 5.83 10.88
CA TYR A 151 4.26 6.32 9.53
C TYR A 151 3.13 5.90 8.58
N ALA A 152 2.66 4.65 8.69
CA ALA A 152 1.53 4.16 7.90
C ALA A 152 0.23 4.91 8.21
N LEU A 153 -0.02 5.28 9.48
CA LEU A 153 -1.16 6.11 9.85
C LEU A 153 -1.09 7.49 9.19
N THR A 154 0.06 8.14 9.23
CA THR A 154 0.28 9.45 8.59
C THR A 154 0.07 9.37 7.07
N ALA A 155 0.65 8.33 6.43
CA ALA A 155 0.49 8.11 5.00
C ALA A 155 -0.99 7.82 4.64
N ARG A 156 -1.70 7.04 5.48
CA ARG A 156 -3.14 6.75 5.26
C ARG A 156 -4.00 8.00 5.43
N GLN A 157 -3.72 8.83 6.41
CA GLN A 157 -4.43 10.09 6.58
C GLN A 157 -4.31 10.97 5.33
N LEU A 158 -3.11 11.12 4.80
CA LEU A 158 -2.86 11.89 3.58
C LEU A 158 -3.57 11.27 2.37
N ASP A 159 -3.55 9.96 2.24
CA ASP A 159 -4.22 9.22 1.19
C ASP A 159 -5.74 9.45 1.21
N MET A 160 -6.36 9.36 2.39
CA MET A 160 -7.79 9.61 2.56
C MET A 160 -8.17 11.07 2.29
N GLN A 161 -7.32 12.03 2.66
CA GLN A 161 -7.54 13.43 2.32
C GLN A 161 -7.54 13.69 0.81
N ALA A 162 -6.74 12.92 0.04
CA ALA A 162 -6.67 13.01 -1.41
C ALA A 162 -7.72 12.12 -2.13
N SER A 163 -8.43 11.26 -1.41
CA SER A 163 -9.38 10.27 -1.94
C SER A 163 -10.69 10.90 -2.42
N PRO A 164 -11.52 10.18 -3.19
CA PRO A 164 -12.86 10.64 -3.61
C PRO A 164 -13.89 10.63 -2.47
N TYR A 165 -13.57 10.08 -1.31
CA TYR A 165 -14.52 9.92 -0.21
C TYR A 165 -14.67 11.20 0.62
N ASP A 166 -15.89 11.50 1.03
CA ASP A 166 -16.14 12.50 2.06
C ASP A 166 -15.83 11.92 3.43
N CYS A 167 -14.71 12.33 4.01
CA CYS A 167 -14.26 11.88 5.31
C CYS A 167 -14.80 12.72 6.48
N THR A 168 -15.61 13.74 6.22
CA THR A 168 -16.21 14.61 7.27
C THR A 168 -16.91 13.84 8.38
N PRO A 169 -17.64 12.73 8.10
CA PRO A 169 -18.28 11.94 9.15
C PRO A 169 -17.31 11.24 10.12
N LEU A 170 -16.03 11.19 9.78
CA LEU A 170 -15.01 10.53 10.63
C LEU A 170 -14.31 11.51 11.60
N GLY A 171 -14.58 12.80 11.50
CA GLY A 171 -13.98 13.88 12.30
C GLY A 171 -12.80 14.56 11.65
#